data_eba1e8c7b522d182003f57476dd59d58
#
_entry.id   eba1e8c7b522d182003f57476dd59d58
#
_cell.length_a   1.000
_cell.length_b   1.000
_cell.length_c   1.000
_cell.angle_alpha   90.00
_cell.angle_beta   90.00
_cell.angle_gamma   90.00
#
_symmetry.space_group_name_H-M   'P 1'
#
loop_
_entity.id
_entity.type
_entity.pdbx_description
1 polymer ?
#
loop_
_entity_poly.entity_id
_entity_poly.type
_entity_poly.pdbx_seq_one_letter_code
_entity_poly.pdbx_strand_id
1 'polypeptide(L)'
;LLVRPDITFRLFQFLNCQEIDISFLKNMPHMKRLRIDCIDFKSNTNRINLSVLAELSLKSLHMECFDLIDYEFIQNLSDELEELFIMADTMGAGIRFDCTWLLKYKNLHTLWLGKKAKKNLEKINQLPKLKSLSLRGIKLTDFSFLWKMNLEKLALLWNSNSNLNELANLKSLKEIELWRINKLSDISFISELTNLEIIKLQDLKHVTSLPDLSRHPNLQRVFLIDTGINVKELPNYLQEKVSNWDNR
;
A
#
# COMPACT_ATOMS: atom_id res chain seq x y z
N LEU A 1 -17.59 -13.89 22.83
CA LEU A 1 -16.56 -12.84 22.78
C LEU A 1 -17.12 -11.68 21.97
N LEU A 2 -17.49 -10.59 22.65
CA LEU A 2 -17.84 -9.32 21.98
C LEU A 2 -16.52 -8.75 21.39
N VAL A 3 -16.30 -8.97 20.11
CA VAL A 3 -15.18 -8.35 19.41
C VAL A 3 -15.53 -6.87 19.23
N ARG A 4 -14.74 -5.99 19.81
CA ARG A 4 -14.91 -4.56 19.63
C ARG A 4 -14.58 -4.19 18.17
N PRO A 5 -15.36 -3.33 17.51
CA PRO A 5 -15.19 -3.03 16.09
C PRO A 5 -13.86 -2.32 15.76
N ASP A 6 -13.22 -1.72 16.76
CA ASP A 6 -11.93 -1.04 16.65
C ASP A 6 -10.71 -2.00 16.77
N ILE A 7 -10.93 -3.26 17.16
CA ILE A 7 -9.86 -4.26 17.28
C ILE A 7 -9.69 -5.00 15.96
N THR A 8 -8.43 -5.15 15.52
CA THR A 8 -8.07 -6.01 14.40
C THR A 8 -7.93 -7.44 14.89
N PHE A 9 -8.73 -8.34 14.34
CA PHE A 9 -8.54 -9.77 14.52
C PHE A 9 -7.47 -10.26 13.55
N ARG A 10 -6.44 -10.97 14.04
CA ARG A 10 -5.31 -11.43 13.25
C ARG A 10 -5.19 -12.95 13.26
N LEU A 11 -5.22 -13.54 12.08
CA LEU A 11 -4.97 -14.97 11.86
C LEU A 11 -3.56 -15.15 11.31
N PHE A 12 -2.80 -16.07 11.95
CA PHE A 12 -1.49 -16.50 11.49
C PHE A 12 -1.53 -17.95 11.06
N GLN A 13 -0.92 -18.23 9.91
CA GLN A 13 -0.61 -19.58 9.49
C GLN A 13 0.89 -19.81 9.54
N PHE A 14 1.29 -20.88 10.22
CA PHE A 14 2.67 -21.36 10.23
C PHE A 14 2.88 -22.45 9.17
N LEU A 15 4.14 -22.66 8.80
CA LEU A 15 4.58 -23.69 7.86
C LEU A 15 4.02 -25.07 8.23
N ASN A 16 3.66 -25.88 7.21
CA ASN A 16 3.15 -27.25 7.33
C ASN A 16 1.76 -27.42 7.99
N CYS A 17 0.95 -26.38 8.07
CA CYS A 17 -0.44 -26.55 8.45
C CYS A 17 -1.23 -27.27 7.34
N GLN A 18 -2.12 -28.16 7.77
CA GLN A 18 -3.14 -28.74 6.91
C GLN A 18 -4.19 -27.67 6.54
N GLU A 19 -5.24 -28.05 5.85
CA GLU A 19 -6.35 -27.18 5.50
C GLU A 19 -6.81 -26.31 6.69
N ILE A 20 -6.96 -24.99 6.44
CA ILE A 20 -7.36 -24.06 7.49
C ILE A 20 -8.85 -23.78 7.33
N ASP A 21 -9.60 -24.16 8.35
CA ASP A 21 -11.00 -23.78 8.48
C ASP A 21 -11.12 -22.47 9.25
N ILE A 22 -11.59 -21.42 8.55
CA ILE A 22 -11.91 -20.11 9.15
C ILE A 22 -13.41 -19.88 9.27
N SER A 23 -14.24 -20.91 9.15
CA SER A 23 -15.70 -20.81 9.23
C SER A 23 -16.18 -20.27 10.59
N PHE A 24 -15.40 -20.47 11.66
CA PHE A 24 -15.68 -19.93 12.99
C PHE A 24 -15.83 -18.39 13.00
N LEU A 25 -15.27 -17.68 12.00
CA LEU A 25 -15.41 -16.23 11.87
C LEU A 25 -16.88 -15.78 11.73
N LYS A 26 -17.77 -16.66 11.22
CA LYS A 26 -19.22 -16.40 11.16
C LYS A 26 -19.82 -16.11 12.53
N ASN A 27 -19.20 -16.62 13.60
CA ASN A 27 -19.62 -16.38 14.97
C ASN A 27 -19.14 -15.04 15.55
N MET A 28 -18.51 -14.20 14.71
CA MET A 28 -17.97 -12.89 15.08
C MET A 28 -18.64 -11.74 14.29
N PRO A 29 -19.97 -11.54 14.37
CA PRO A 29 -20.68 -10.60 13.49
C PRO A 29 -20.29 -9.14 13.69
N HIS A 30 -19.69 -8.80 14.82
CA HIS A 30 -19.22 -7.44 15.14
C HIS A 30 -17.78 -7.16 14.70
N MET A 31 -17.08 -8.16 14.16
CA MET A 31 -15.73 -7.96 13.66
C MET A 31 -15.75 -7.08 12.41
N LYS A 32 -15.03 -5.96 12.44
CA LYS A 32 -14.91 -5.03 11.31
C LYS A 32 -13.52 -5.02 10.68
N ARG A 33 -12.51 -5.53 11.36
CA ARG A 33 -11.11 -5.51 10.91
C ARG A 33 -10.51 -6.90 11.02
N LEU A 34 -10.03 -7.41 9.90
CA LEU A 34 -9.43 -8.75 9.81
C LEU A 34 -8.09 -8.66 9.09
N ARG A 35 -7.07 -9.29 9.68
CA ARG A 35 -5.78 -9.54 9.03
C ARG A 35 -5.52 -11.04 8.93
N ILE A 36 -5.15 -11.50 7.75
CA ILE A 36 -4.77 -12.89 7.47
C ILE A 36 -3.33 -12.87 6.94
N ASP A 37 -2.42 -13.50 7.68
CA ASP A 37 -1.02 -13.66 7.33
C ASP A 37 -0.74 -15.14 7.07
N CYS A 38 -0.52 -15.51 5.81
CA CYS A 38 -0.15 -16.86 5.39
C CYS A 38 1.29 -16.85 4.91
N ILE A 39 2.20 -17.41 5.72
CA ILE A 39 3.65 -17.35 5.47
C ILE A 39 4.17 -18.62 4.79
N ASP A 40 3.33 -19.60 4.51
CA ASP A 40 3.75 -20.82 3.86
C ASP A 40 3.93 -20.64 2.35
N PHE A 41 5.17 -20.57 1.91
CA PHE A 41 5.56 -20.44 0.49
C PHE A 41 5.37 -21.71 -0.34
N LYS A 42 4.99 -22.82 0.28
CA LYS A 42 4.76 -24.12 -0.39
C LYS A 42 3.30 -24.52 -0.39
N SER A 43 2.44 -23.73 0.21
CA SER A 43 1.03 -24.09 0.33
C SER A 43 0.32 -24.00 -1.01
N ASN A 44 -0.44 -25.02 -1.27
CA ASN A 44 -1.43 -24.98 -2.33
C ASN A 44 -2.57 -24.05 -1.90
N THR A 45 -2.92 -23.10 -2.74
CA THR A 45 -3.91 -22.04 -2.45
C THR A 45 -5.31 -22.53 -2.08
N ASN A 46 -5.57 -23.82 -2.29
CA ASN A 46 -6.85 -24.45 -1.97
C ASN A 46 -7.03 -24.79 -0.48
N ARG A 47 -6.07 -24.43 0.38
CA ARG A 47 -6.09 -24.81 1.80
C ARG A 47 -6.92 -23.91 2.71
N ILE A 48 -7.34 -22.77 2.22
CA ILE A 48 -8.16 -21.83 2.98
C ILE A 48 -9.43 -21.49 2.19
N ASN A 49 -10.57 -21.74 2.81
CA ASN A 49 -11.84 -21.33 2.21
C ASN A 49 -12.14 -19.88 2.58
N LEU A 50 -11.93 -18.96 1.64
CA LEU A 50 -12.14 -17.53 1.83
C LEU A 50 -13.59 -17.08 1.58
N SER A 51 -14.50 -17.96 1.16
CA SER A 51 -15.90 -17.61 0.91
C SER A 51 -16.62 -17.08 2.14
N VAL A 52 -16.19 -17.51 3.34
CA VAL A 52 -16.73 -17.01 4.61
C VAL A 52 -16.60 -15.50 4.77
N LEU A 53 -15.59 -14.88 4.13
CA LEU A 53 -15.37 -13.43 4.21
C LEU A 53 -16.52 -12.62 3.62
N ALA A 54 -17.31 -13.22 2.70
CA ALA A 54 -18.50 -12.60 2.12
C ALA A 54 -19.65 -12.46 3.14
N GLU A 55 -19.63 -13.24 4.22
CA GLU A 55 -20.66 -13.21 5.25
C GLU A 55 -20.34 -12.22 6.37
N LEU A 56 -19.14 -11.58 6.32
CA LEU A 56 -18.67 -10.66 7.33
C LEU A 56 -18.86 -9.21 6.88
N SER A 57 -19.31 -8.34 7.79
CA SER A 57 -19.43 -6.90 7.52
C SER A 57 -18.11 -6.17 7.73
N LEU A 58 -17.06 -6.59 7.00
CA LEU A 58 -15.73 -6.03 7.16
C LEU A 58 -15.65 -4.61 6.62
N LYS A 59 -14.94 -3.75 7.36
CA LYS A 59 -14.49 -2.42 6.94
C LYS A 59 -13.02 -2.42 6.54
N SER A 60 -12.22 -3.33 7.10
CA SER A 60 -10.79 -3.44 6.81
C SER A 60 -10.40 -4.90 6.64
N LEU A 61 -9.78 -5.22 5.50
CA LEU A 61 -9.20 -6.53 5.22
C LEU A 61 -7.75 -6.37 4.81
N HIS A 62 -6.86 -7.05 5.56
CA HIS A 62 -5.45 -7.15 5.26
C HIS A 62 -5.09 -8.61 4.94
N MET A 63 -4.64 -8.87 3.71
CA MET A 63 -4.25 -10.19 3.23
C MET A 63 -2.76 -10.19 2.87
N GLU A 64 -1.95 -10.85 3.68
CA GLU A 64 -0.53 -11.08 3.42
C GLU A 64 -0.31 -12.57 3.12
N CYS A 65 -0.74 -13.00 1.92
CA CYS A 65 -0.70 -14.39 1.50
C CYS A 65 0.18 -14.51 0.26
N PHE A 66 1.34 -15.16 0.38
CA PHE A 66 2.34 -15.19 -0.70
C PHE A 66 1.96 -16.11 -1.85
N ASP A 67 1.24 -17.19 -1.61
CA ASP A 67 0.90 -18.20 -2.62
C ASP A 67 -0.57 -18.21 -3.04
N LEU A 68 -1.36 -17.28 -2.57
CA LEU A 68 -2.74 -17.16 -3.00
C LEU A 68 -2.79 -16.66 -4.45
N ILE A 69 -3.40 -17.46 -5.33
CA ILE A 69 -3.55 -17.15 -6.76
C ILE A 69 -4.95 -16.69 -7.13
N ASP A 70 -5.94 -16.99 -6.30
CA ASP A 70 -7.34 -16.65 -6.55
C ASP A 70 -7.85 -15.65 -5.51
N TYR A 71 -8.24 -14.49 -5.99
CA TYR A 71 -8.78 -13.39 -5.20
C TYR A 71 -10.23 -13.06 -5.59
N GLU A 72 -10.95 -13.97 -6.27
CA GLU A 72 -12.34 -13.73 -6.70
C GLU A 72 -13.29 -13.47 -5.52
N PHE A 73 -12.97 -13.98 -4.32
CA PHE A 73 -13.74 -13.70 -3.10
C PHE A 73 -13.89 -12.20 -2.81
N ILE A 74 -12.94 -11.37 -3.30
CA ILE A 74 -13.03 -9.90 -3.14
C ILE A 74 -14.30 -9.33 -3.75
N GLN A 75 -14.83 -9.93 -4.81
CA GLN A 75 -16.06 -9.47 -5.45
C GLN A 75 -17.29 -9.57 -4.52
N ASN A 76 -17.20 -10.40 -3.48
CA ASN A 76 -18.30 -10.72 -2.58
C ASN A 76 -18.13 -10.15 -1.15
N LEU A 77 -17.08 -9.36 -0.90
CA LEU A 77 -16.92 -8.69 0.39
C LEU A 77 -18.02 -7.66 0.62
N SER A 78 -18.19 -7.27 1.89
CA SER A 78 -19.11 -6.22 2.30
C SER A 78 -18.87 -4.90 1.56
N ASP A 79 -19.96 -4.24 1.13
CA ASP A 79 -19.88 -2.91 0.52
C ASP A 79 -19.47 -1.80 1.52
N GLU A 80 -19.40 -2.13 2.83
CA GLU A 80 -18.86 -1.25 3.87
C GLU A 80 -17.33 -1.14 3.84
N LEU A 81 -16.64 -1.87 2.94
CA LEU A 81 -15.18 -1.93 2.91
C LEU A 81 -14.56 -0.53 2.72
N GLU A 82 -13.70 -0.16 3.65
CA GLU A 82 -13.00 1.12 3.75
C GLU A 82 -11.50 0.98 3.47
N GLU A 83 -10.91 -0.17 3.86
CA GLU A 83 -9.48 -0.44 3.72
C GLU A 83 -9.24 -1.84 3.15
N LEU A 84 -8.39 -1.94 2.14
CA LEU A 84 -7.99 -3.21 1.54
C LEU A 84 -6.48 -3.26 1.32
N PHE A 85 -5.86 -4.30 1.87
CA PHE A 85 -4.46 -4.60 1.71
C PHE A 85 -4.30 -6.00 1.10
N ILE A 86 -3.73 -6.07 -0.10
CA ILE A 86 -3.52 -7.33 -0.85
C ILE A 86 -2.04 -7.46 -1.20
N MET A 87 -1.31 -8.30 -0.46
CA MET A 87 0.04 -8.68 -0.85
C MET A 87 -0.02 -9.87 -1.81
N ALA A 88 0.03 -9.57 -3.10
CA ALA A 88 -0.02 -10.55 -4.17
C ALA A 88 1.38 -10.75 -4.76
N ASP A 89 2.26 -11.36 -4.00
CA ASP A 89 3.69 -11.53 -4.34
C ASP A 89 4.03 -12.97 -4.75
N THR A 90 3.07 -13.75 -5.26
CA THR A 90 3.29 -15.13 -5.67
C THR A 90 4.45 -15.26 -6.64
N MET A 91 5.27 -16.29 -6.42
CA MET A 91 6.32 -16.70 -7.35
C MET A 91 5.70 -17.55 -8.47
N GLY A 92 5.89 -17.17 -9.72
CA GLY A 92 5.41 -17.96 -10.88
C GLY A 92 4.16 -17.41 -11.55
N ALA A 93 3.08 -18.19 -11.63
CA ALA A 93 1.86 -17.86 -12.38
C ALA A 93 1.21 -16.52 -11.98
N GLY A 94 0.43 -15.94 -12.90
CA GLY A 94 -0.40 -14.79 -12.60
C GLY A 94 -1.45 -15.10 -11.54
N ILE A 95 -1.97 -14.06 -10.88
CA ILE A 95 -3.08 -14.20 -9.95
C ILE A 95 -4.39 -13.79 -10.63
N ARG A 96 -5.50 -14.34 -10.13
CA ARG A 96 -6.85 -13.90 -10.49
C ARG A 96 -7.22 -12.72 -9.61
N PHE A 97 -6.86 -11.55 -10.07
CA PHE A 97 -7.23 -10.27 -9.44
C PHE A 97 -7.46 -9.24 -10.54
N ASP A 98 -8.54 -8.51 -10.44
CA ASP A 98 -8.88 -7.45 -11.37
C ASP A 98 -9.33 -6.21 -10.58
N CYS A 99 -8.68 -5.08 -10.81
CA CYS A 99 -8.98 -3.84 -10.10
C CYS A 99 -10.41 -3.33 -10.37
N THR A 100 -11.07 -3.78 -11.45
CA THR A 100 -12.49 -3.45 -11.69
C THR A 100 -13.41 -3.99 -10.60
N TRP A 101 -13.03 -5.07 -9.93
CA TRP A 101 -13.81 -5.62 -8.80
C TRP A 101 -13.92 -4.65 -7.63
N LEU A 102 -12.95 -3.73 -7.52
CA LEU A 102 -12.92 -2.75 -6.44
C LEU A 102 -13.95 -1.64 -6.61
N LEU A 103 -14.47 -1.44 -7.82
CA LEU A 103 -15.32 -0.29 -8.17
C LEU A 103 -16.68 -0.27 -7.44
N LYS A 104 -17.11 -1.40 -6.89
CA LYS A 104 -18.30 -1.47 -6.04
C LYS A 104 -18.08 -0.83 -4.67
N TYR A 105 -16.84 -0.79 -4.15
CA TYR A 105 -16.52 -0.31 -2.80
C TYR A 105 -16.42 1.21 -2.74
N LYS A 106 -17.57 1.88 -2.69
CA LYS A 106 -17.64 3.35 -2.73
C LYS A 106 -17.05 4.05 -1.49
N ASN A 107 -16.82 3.29 -0.41
CA ASN A 107 -16.22 3.78 0.83
C ASN A 107 -14.71 3.50 0.92
N LEU A 108 -14.13 2.79 -0.05
CA LEU A 108 -12.72 2.44 -0.05
C LEU A 108 -11.84 3.71 -0.13
N HIS A 109 -11.13 3.99 0.97
CA HIS A 109 -10.24 5.15 1.07
C HIS A 109 -8.76 4.77 1.20
N THR A 110 -8.45 3.51 1.56
CA THR A 110 -7.07 3.00 1.65
C THR A 110 -6.94 1.72 0.84
N LEU A 111 -5.99 1.71 -0.10
CA LEU A 111 -5.71 0.57 -0.96
C LEU A 111 -4.22 0.29 -1.01
N TRP A 112 -3.84 -0.95 -0.70
CA TRP A 112 -2.49 -1.46 -0.87
C TRP A 112 -2.50 -2.67 -1.80
N LEU A 113 -1.71 -2.62 -2.88
CA LEU A 113 -1.65 -3.68 -3.89
C LEU A 113 -0.22 -4.16 -4.10
N GLY A 114 -0.03 -5.48 -4.02
CA GLY A 114 1.23 -6.13 -4.31
C GLY A 114 1.42 -6.45 -5.79
N LYS A 115 2.60 -6.89 -6.13
CA LYS A 115 3.23 -7.05 -7.45
C LYS A 115 2.33 -7.56 -8.58
N LYS A 116 1.44 -8.50 -8.29
CA LYS A 116 0.60 -9.15 -9.31
C LYS A 116 -0.85 -8.64 -9.36
N ALA A 117 -1.27 -7.86 -8.37
CA ALA A 117 -2.61 -7.26 -8.29
C ALA A 117 -2.70 -5.99 -9.14
N LYS A 118 -2.49 -6.08 -10.45
CA LYS A 118 -2.34 -4.92 -11.34
C LYS A 118 -3.20 -4.93 -12.60
N LYS A 119 -4.00 -5.96 -12.83
CA LYS A 119 -4.88 -5.99 -14.01
C LYS A 119 -5.91 -4.88 -13.89
N ASN A 120 -6.05 -4.05 -14.95
CA ASN A 120 -6.94 -2.88 -14.98
C ASN A 120 -6.68 -1.87 -13.84
N LEU A 121 -5.41 -1.69 -13.45
CA LEU A 121 -5.03 -0.83 -12.33
C LEU A 121 -5.51 0.61 -12.52
N GLU A 122 -5.51 1.13 -13.74
CA GLU A 122 -5.95 2.48 -14.06
C GLU A 122 -7.42 2.74 -13.67
N LYS A 123 -8.23 1.69 -13.54
CA LYS A 123 -9.65 1.81 -13.17
C LYS A 123 -9.85 2.26 -11.72
N ILE A 124 -8.84 2.14 -10.86
CA ILE A 124 -8.94 2.64 -9.47
C ILE A 124 -9.17 4.15 -9.41
N ASN A 125 -8.89 4.89 -10.49
CA ASN A 125 -9.21 6.32 -10.58
C ASN A 125 -10.72 6.63 -10.49
N GLN A 126 -11.58 5.61 -10.58
CA GLN A 126 -13.03 5.71 -10.42
C GLN A 126 -13.49 5.49 -8.97
N LEU A 127 -12.56 5.21 -8.05
CA LEU A 127 -12.87 5.08 -6.62
C LEU A 127 -13.02 6.48 -5.98
N PRO A 128 -14.25 6.88 -5.59
CA PRO A 128 -14.52 8.29 -5.28
C PRO A 128 -13.87 8.79 -4.00
N LYS A 129 -13.57 7.87 -3.06
CA LYS A 129 -13.03 8.21 -1.74
C LYS A 129 -11.57 7.80 -1.55
N LEU A 130 -10.90 7.24 -2.58
CA LEU A 130 -9.54 6.75 -2.42
C LEU A 130 -8.58 7.91 -2.15
N LYS A 131 -7.92 7.86 -0.97
CA LYS A 131 -7.01 8.86 -0.44
C LYS A 131 -5.59 8.33 -0.22
N SER A 132 -5.47 7.05 0.09
CA SER A 132 -4.20 6.39 0.37
C SER A 132 -4.00 5.23 -0.59
N LEU A 133 -2.92 5.28 -1.38
CA LEU A 133 -2.55 4.25 -2.34
C LEU A 133 -1.12 3.79 -2.10
N SER A 134 -0.93 2.48 -1.96
CA SER A 134 0.38 1.85 -1.91
C SER A 134 0.51 0.79 -2.99
N LEU A 135 1.59 0.86 -3.77
CA LEU A 135 1.87 -0.06 -4.88
C LEU A 135 3.24 -0.71 -4.65
N ARG A 136 3.26 -2.02 -4.39
CA ARG A 136 4.49 -2.78 -4.16
C ARG A 136 4.85 -3.66 -5.34
N GLY A 137 6.05 -3.48 -5.88
CA GLY A 137 6.55 -4.27 -7.00
C GLY A 137 5.84 -4.05 -8.33
N ILE A 138 5.01 -3.02 -8.44
CA ILE A 138 4.27 -2.66 -9.64
C ILE A 138 5.02 -1.55 -10.35
N LYS A 139 5.59 -1.87 -11.53
CA LYS A 139 6.16 -0.85 -12.42
C LYS A 139 5.03 -0.18 -13.18
N LEU A 140 4.92 1.13 -13.04
CA LEU A 140 4.01 1.96 -13.82
C LEU A 140 4.73 2.50 -15.07
N THR A 141 4.08 2.43 -16.21
CA THR A 141 4.53 3.03 -17.46
C THR A 141 3.83 4.35 -17.77
N ASP A 142 2.72 4.57 -17.09
CA ASP A 142 1.89 5.78 -17.20
C ASP A 142 1.32 6.09 -15.80
N PHE A 143 1.45 7.33 -15.36
CA PHE A 143 0.95 7.82 -14.09
C PHE A 143 -0.30 8.70 -14.24
N SER A 144 -0.74 8.97 -15.48
CA SER A 144 -1.80 9.93 -15.77
C SER A 144 -3.14 9.58 -15.11
N PHE A 145 -3.41 8.30 -14.90
CA PHE A 145 -4.64 7.87 -14.22
C PHE A 145 -4.70 8.35 -12.76
N LEU A 146 -3.54 8.62 -12.13
CA LEU A 146 -3.45 9.14 -10.76
C LEU A 146 -3.80 10.63 -10.69
N TRP A 147 -3.63 11.40 -11.78
CA TRP A 147 -3.77 12.87 -11.74
C TRP A 147 -5.20 13.34 -11.42
N LYS A 148 -6.19 12.49 -11.76
CA LYS A 148 -7.60 12.77 -11.47
C LYS A 148 -8.02 12.38 -10.07
N MET A 149 -7.12 11.71 -9.34
CA MET A 149 -7.37 11.25 -7.99
C MET A 149 -6.92 12.32 -6.99
N ASN A 150 -7.71 12.52 -5.94
CA ASN A 150 -7.34 13.43 -4.87
C ASN A 150 -6.60 12.66 -3.76
N LEU A 151 -5.45 12.04 -4.14
CA LEU A 151 -4.64 11.26 -3.22
C LEU A 151 -3.96 12.17 -2.19
N GLU A 152 -4.01 11.75 -0.93
CA GLU A 152 -3.28 12.37 0.17
C GLU A 152 -2.02 11.60 0.52
N LYS A 153 -2.00 10.29 0.26
CA LYS A 153 -0.84 9.43 0.50
C LYS A 153 -0.55 8.54 -0.71
N LEU A 154 0.73 8.50 -1.10
CA LEU A 154 1.21 7.59 -2.14
C LEU A 154 2.49 6.90 -1.65
N ALA A 155 2.50 5.56 -1.71
CA ALA A 155 3.69 4.76 -1.46
C ALA A 155 4.03 3.92 -2.71
N LEU A 156 5.25 4.07 -3.21
CA LEU A 156 5.81 3.24 -4.27
C LEU A 156 6.96 2.41 -3.69
N LEU A 157 6.74 1.10 -3.62
CA LEU A 157 7.61 0.18 -2.91
C LEU A 157 8.16 -0.87 -3.88
N TRP A 158 9.48 -1.14 -3.82
CA TRP A 158 10.11 -2.26 -4.54
C TRP A 158 9.84 -2.26 -6.04
N ASN A 159 9.83 -1.10 -6.66
CA ASN A 159 9.59 -1.01 -8.09
C ASN A 159 10.88 -0.69 -8.88
N SER A 160 10.79 -0.68 -10.21
CA SER A 160 11.92 -0.49 -11.11
C SER A 160 11.81 0.77 -11.98
N ASN A 161 10.97 1.73 -11.58
CA ASN A 161 10.88 3.01 -12.28
C ASN A 161 12.20 3.79 -12.08
N SER A 162 12.72 4.37 -13.15
CA SER A 162 13.88 5.25 -13.10
C SER A 162 13.50 6.73 -13.15
N ASN A 163 12.27 7.02 -13.55
CA ASN A 163 11.72 8.37 -13.66
C ASN A 163 10.33 8.39 -13.01
N LEU A 164 10.10 9.36 -12.14
CA LEU A 164 8.83 9.60 -11.43
C LEU A 164 8.35 11.05 -11.60
N ASN A 165 8.86 11.80 -12.58
CA ASN A 165 8.58 13.23 -12.74
C ASN A 165 7.10 13.54 -12.93
N GLU A 166 6.32 12.62 -13.52
CA GLU A 166 4.87 12.78 -13.67
C GLU A 166 4.12 12.89 -12.34
N LEU A 167 4.72 12.39 -11.24
CA LEU A 167 4.14 12.54 -9.89
C LEU A 167 4.06 14.00 -9.44
N ALA A 168 4.82 14.91 -10.07
CA ALA A 168 4.71 16.35 -9.84
C ALA A 168 3.27 16.89 -10.01
N ASN A 169 2.42 16.17 -10.72
CA ASN A 169 1.01 16.53 -10.92
C ASN A 169 0.09 16.20 -9.72
N LEU A 170 0.57 15.43 -8.74
CA LEU A 170 -0.22 14.99 -7.59
C LEU A 170 -0.20 16.03 -6.46
N LYS A 171 -0.69 17.23 -6.74
CA LYS A 171 -0.60 18.39 -5.84
C LYS A 171 -1.35 18.23 -4.50
N SER A 172 -2.22 17.23 -4.38
CA SER A 172 -2.96 16.93 -3.13
C SER A 172 -2.18 16.09 -2.13
N LEU A 173 -0.99 15.56 -2.51
CA LEU A 173 -0.21 14.69 -1.65
C LEU A 173 0.28 15.43 -0.40
N LYS A 174 0.05 14.77 0.75
CA LYS A 174 0.55 15.12 2.07
C LYS A 174 1.66 14.18 2.52
N GLU A 175 1.64 12.93 2.04
CA GLU A 175 2.66 11.95 2.36
C GLU A 175 3.10 11.21 1.10
N ILE A 176 4.43 11.12 0.91
CA ILE A 176 5.04 10.31 -0.12
C ILE A 176 6.04 9.34 0.51
N GLU A 177 5.97 8.06 0.09
CA GLU A 177 6.92 7.03 0.48
C GLU A 177 7.53 6.38 -0.76
N LEU A 178 8.85 6.43 -0.88
CA LEU A 178 9.63 5.79 -1.93
C LEU A 178 10.58 4.80 -1.28
N TRP A 179 10.37 3.50 -1.49
CA TRP A 179 11.18 2.47 -0.87
C TRP A 179 11.70 1.48 -1.90
N ARG A 180 13.04 1.30 -1.92
CA ARG A 180 13.75 0.34 -2.77
C ARG A 180 13.37 0.43 -4.25
N ILE A 181 13.52 1.63 -4.79
CA ILE A 181 13.39 1.92 -6.22
C ILE A 181 14.82 2.04 -6.81
N ASN A 182 15.42 0.90 -7.10
CA ASN A 182 16.86 0.77 -7.32
C ASN A 182 17.43 1.62 -8.48
N LYS A 183 16.61 2.05 -9.43
CA LYS A 183 17.05 2.86 -10.58
C LYS A 183 16.74 4.35 -10.43
N LEU A 184 16.11 4.74 -9.33
CA LEU A 184 15.76 6.13 -9.08
C LEU A 184 16.97 6.89 -8.55
N SER A 185 17.34 7.97 -9.22
CA SER A 185 18.38 8.92 -8.78
C SER A 185 17.85 10.35 -8.69
N ASP A 186 16.85 10.69 -9.49
CA ASP A 186 16.24 12.02 -9.53
C ASP A 186 14.88 12.00 -8.83
N ILE A 187 14.74 12.85 -7.81
CA ILE A 187 13.52 13.10 -7.06
C ILE A 187 13.13 14.58 -7.08
N SER A 188 13.58 15.32 -8.08
CA SER A 188 13.32 16.77 -8.23
C SER A 188 11.83 17.11 -8.25
N PHE A 189 11.00 16.19 -8.76
CA PHE A 189 9.53 16.33 -8.78
C PHE A 189 8.92 16.61 -7.40
N ILE A 190 9.59 16.20 -6.30
CA ILE A 190 9.10 16.44 -4.94
C ILE A 190 9.00 17.94 -4.64
N SER A 191 9.86 18.79 -5.22
CA SER A 191 9.77 20.25 -5.06
C SER A 191 8.44 20.84 -5.52
N GLU A 192 7.72 20.14 -6.38
CA GLU A 192 6.42 20.56 -6.90
C GLU A 192 5.24 20.13 -6.02
N LEU A 193 5.45 19.26 -5.03
CA LEU A 193 4.43 18.71 -4.14
C LEU A 193 4.33 19.52 -2.85
N THR A 194 4.01 20.79 -2.98
CA THR A 194 4.12 21.78 -1.89
C THR A 194 3.21 21.54 -0.67
N ASN A 195 2.25 20.60 -0.77
CA ASN A 195 1.39 20.21 0.34
C ASN A 195 1.94 19.07 1.20
N LEU A 196 3.16 18.58 0.88
CA LEU A 196 3.75 17.49 1.65
C LEU A 196 4.00 17.87 3.10
N GLU A 197 3.57 16.96 3.98
CA GLU A 197 3.80 16.97 5.42
C GLU A 197 4.88 15.94 5.80
N ILE A 198 4.92 14.81 5.09
CA ILE A 198 5.83 13.70 5.37
C ILE A 198 6.47 13.18 4.08
N ILE A 199 7.78 13.06 4.10
CA ILE A 199 8.59 12.44 3.04
C ILE A 199 9.32 11.23 3.63
N LYS A 200 9.16 10.04 3.02
CA LYS A 200 9.85 8.81 3.42
C LYS A 200 10.66 8.27 2.24
N LEU A 201 11.98 8.27 2.37
CA LEU A 201 12.92 7.76 1.39
C LEU A 201 13.73 6.64 2.03
N GLN A 202 13.58 5.40 1.51
CA GLN A 202 14.24 4.23 2.07
C GLN A 202 14.87 3.37 0.97
N ASP A 203 16.09 2.84 1.23
CA ASP A 203 16.84 1.99 0.29
C ASP A 203 16.98 2.64 -1.11
N LEU A 204 17.33 3.92 -1.16
CA LEU A 204 17.48 4.72 -2.38
C LEU A 204 18.93 5.21 -2.52
N LYS A 205 19.87 4.28 -2.72
CA LYS A 205 21.32 4.56 -2.70
C LYS A 205 21.80 5.55 -3.78
N HIS A 206 21.06 5.67 -4.89
CA HIS A 206 21.41 6.58 -5.99
C HIS A 206 20.80 7.98 -5.84
N VAL A 207 19.94 8.18 -4.85
CA VAL A 207 19.40 9.50 -4.48
C VAL A 207 20.38 10.14 -3.51
N THR A 208 21.15 11.12 -3.98
CA THR A 208 22.25 11.74 -3.24
C THR A 208 21.95 13.15 -2.74
N SER A 209 20.81 13.73 -3.14
CA SER A 209 20.38 15.07 -2.70
C SER A 209 18.88 15.17 -2.60
N LEU A 210 18.40 16.03 -1.70
CA LEU A 210 17.00 16.48 -1.69
C LEU A 210 16.86 17.69 -2.63
N PRO A 211 15.69 17.84 -3.30
CA PRO A 211 15.40 19.09 -4.00
C PRO A 211 15.18 20.25 -3.01
N ASP A 212 15.03 21.46 -3.53
CA ASP A 212 14.64 22.58 -2.68
C ASP A 212 13.22 22.38 -2.13
N LEU A 213 13.11 22.31 -0.80
CA LEU A 213 11.87 22.14 -0.06
C LEU A 213 11.46 23.42 0.72
N SER A 214 12.06 24.57 0.42
CA SER A 214 11.74 25.85 1.08
C SER A 214 10.28 26.27 0.89
N ARG A 215 9.63 25.79 -0.18
CA ARG A 215 8.22 26.07 -0.50
C ARG A 215 7.23 25.04 0.09
N HIS A 216 7.66 24.25 1.08
CA HIS A 216 6.81 23.24 1.73
C HIS A 216 6.45 23.68 3.15
N PRO A 217 5.48 24.60 3.33
CA PRO A 217 5.19 25.21 4.64
C PRO A 217 4.69 24.19 5.67
N ASN A 218 4.08 23.09 5.20
CA ASN A 218 3.50 22.05 6.05
C ASN A 218 4.45 20.88 6.31
N LEU A 219 5.67 20.90 5.77
CA LEU A 219 6.61 19.79 5.93
C LEU A 219 7.03 19.64 7.39
N GLN A 220 6.70 18.50 7.97
CA GLN A 220 6.94 18.17 9.38
C GLN A 220 8.13 17.22 9.53
N ARG A 221 8.20 16.16 8.69
CA ARG A 221 9.19 15.09 8.84
C ARG A 221 9.74 14.61 7.51
N VAL A 222 11.03 14.30 7.52
CA VAL A 222 11.74 13.66 6.42
C VAL A 222 12.45 12.42 6.97
N PHE A 223 12.09 11.23 6.51
CA PHE A 223 12.76 9.98 6.86
C PHE A 223 13.74 9.61 5.76
N LEU A 224 15.01 9.51 6.11
CA LEU A 224 16.10 9.13 5.22
C LEU A 224 16.78 7.86 5.76
N ILE A 225 16.49 6.71 5.14
CA ILE A 225 16.96 5.40 5.57
C ILE A 225 17.71 4.75 4.40
N ASP A 226 18.99 4.45 4.58
CA ASP A 226 19.83 3.84 3.54
C ASP A 226 19.74 4.56 2.18
N THR A 227 19.81 5.89 2.21
CA THR A 227 19.92 6.76 1.02
C THR A 227 21.34 7.21 0.81
N GLY A 228 21.64 7.79 -0.38
CA GLY A 228 22.91 8.45 -0.65
C GLY A 228 23.00 9.88 -0.10
N ILE A 229 22.00 10.37 0.59
CA ILE A 229 21.90 11.76 1.07
C ILE A 229 22.74 11.95 2.34
N ASN A 230 23.66 12.90 2.33
CA ASN A 230 24.40 13.30 3.53
C ASN A 230 23.59 14.33 4.31
N VAL A 231 23.02 13.92 5.45
CA VAL A 231 22.19 14.79 6.30
C VAL A 231 22.92 16.05 6.76
N LYS A 232 24.26 15.96 6.99
CA LYS A 232 25.07 17.10 7.46
C LYS A 232 25.21 18.21 6.42
N GLU A 233 24.99 17.90 5.15
CA GLU A 233 25.06 18.86 4.03
C GLU A 233 23.71 19.51 3.71
N LEU A 234 22.64 19.05 4.35
CA LEU A 234 21.32 19.67 4.18
C LEU A 234 21.26 21.04 4.84
N PRO A 235 20.42 21.97 4.35
CA PRO A 235 20.11 23.21 5.06
C PRO A 235 19.57 22.94 6.48
N ASN A 236 19.90 23.80 7.43
CA ASN A 236 19.56 23.61 8.85
C ASN A 236 18.05 23.33 9.06
N TYR A 237 17.17 24.05 8.35
CA TYR A 237 15.72 23.88 8.46
C TYR A 237 15.25 22.46 8.04
N LEU A 238 16.01 21.75 7.20
CA LEU A 238 15.75 20.37 6.83
C LEU A 238 16.36 19.39 7.83
N GLN A 239 17.57 19.67 8.32
CA GLN A 239 18.22 18.80 9.32
C GLN A 239 17.33 18.60 10.54
N GLU A 240 16.64 19.66 11.01
CA GLU A 240 15.70 19.61 12.12
C GLU A 240 14.46 18.74 11.87
N LYS A 241 14.10 18.54 10.60
CA LYS A 241 12.96 17.72 10.17
C LYS A 241 13.33 16.27 9.89
N VAL A 242 14.63 15.95 9.78
CA VAL A 242 15.09 14.59 9.55
C VAL A 242 14.90 13.77 10.81
N SER A 243 14.17 12.68 10.70
CA SER A 243 13.92 11.73 11.77
C SER A 243 14.57 10.39 11.42
N ASN A 244 15.26 9.78 12.40
CA ASN A 244 15.68 8.40 12.31
C ASN A 244 14.47 7.51 12.63
N TRP A 245 14.41 6.33 11.98
CA TRP A 245 13.30 5.38 12.16
C TRP A 245 13.17 4.88 13.63
N ASP A 246 14.26 4.93 14.39
CA ASP A 246 14.33 4.43 15.76
C ASP A 246 13.63 5.32 16.82
N ASN A 247 13.14 6.47 16.42
CA ASN A 247 12.43 7.42 17.30
C ASN A 247 10.89 7.29 17.23
N ARG A 248 10.37 6.07 17.15
CA ARG A 248 8.92 5.78 17.23
C ARG A 248 8.46 5.50 18.63
#